data_0137c25afa69cc4e49554d22057c6d85
#
_entry.id   0137c25afa69cc4e49554d22057c6d85
#
_cell.length_a   1.000
_cell.length_b   1.000
_cell.length_c   1.000
_cell.angle_alpha   90.00
_cell.angle_beta   90.00
_cell.angle_gamma   90.00
#
_symmetry.space_group_name_H-M   'P 1'
#
loop_
_entity.id
_entity.type
_entity.pdbx_description
1 polymer ?
#
loop_
_entity_poly.entity_id
_entity_poly.type
_entity_poly.pdbx_seq_one_letter_code
_entity_poly.pdbx_strand_id
1 'polypeptide(L)'
;MIFFATSAANQGDLIAEEARKAGAERVRVTPSGVDFEGSLETGYRFCFETRISSRLLMGLFVDDDIISDKELEDATAMLPWEEYIDPTKTLKVTCTTQNCRYITNSHYGALKVKDGIVERIRQKFNGERPYIEIHEPDFTVHVHIEETTVKWYVDFSGENLSMRGYRGEQTEALLKEHLAAALIGRSEWRKSVNDGTPLPFYDPFCGSGTIAVEAALMATDTAPGLLRKKPYPFESLPNFDKEAFDRVVEEAEERRRKAIDERDISIYASDISRTAVEISKAAALKAGVYDFISFSVQDFTKLEKPPVAKGCIVTDPPYGERMTVRDIDSLYEKTVIVLQNVFKGWDATILTVKHRHETR
;
A
#
# COMPACT_ATOMS: atom_id res chain seq x y z
N MET A 1 -18.94 10.00 -4.38
CA MET A 1 -18.65 9.53 -3.02
C MET A 1 -17.36 10.15 -2.54
N ILE A 2 -17.15 10.25 -1.23
CA ILE A 2 -15.91 10.75 -0.64
C ILE A 2 -15.08 9.54 -0.18
N PHE A 3 -13.80 9.53 -0.50
CA PHE A 3 -12.87 8.49 -0.09
C PHE A 3 -11.68 9.10 0.65
N PHE A 4 -11.12 8.31 1.57
CA PHE A 4 -9.88 8.62 2.25
C PHE A 4 -8.89 7.46 2.12
N ALA A 5 -7.79 7.68 1.40
CA ALA A 5 -6.69 6.74 1.26
C ALA A 5 -5.62 7.01 2.31
N THR A 6 -5.31 6.04 3.16
CA THR A 6 -4.31 6.20 4.21
C THR A 6 -2.89 6.20 3.66
N SER A 7 -2.03 7.06 4.21
CA SER A 7 -0.64 7.24 3.78
C SER A 7 0.34 7.07 4.93
N ALA A 8 1.51 6.49 4.64
CA ALA A 8 2.67 6.75 5.47
C ALA A 8 3.17 8.20 5.23
N ALA A 9 3.97 8.72 6.16
CA ALA A 9 4.51 10.07 6.05
C ALA A 9 5.23 10.29 4.69
N ASN A 10 5.02 11.46 4.10
CA ASN A 10 5.65 11.89 2.85
C ASN A 10 5.33 11.04 1.60
N GLN A 11 4.19 10.34 1.54
CA GLN A 11 3.75 9.57 0.37
C GLN A 11 2.46 10.08 -0.26
N GLY A 12 1.86 11.11 0.31
CA GLY A 12 0.55 11.62 -0.12
C GLY A 12 0.50 12.07 -1.58
N ASP A 13 1.57 12.64 -2.11
CA ASP A 13 1.67 13.06 -3.52
C ASP A 13 1.61 11.88 -4.49
N LEU A 14 2.28 10.76 -4.17
CA LEU A 14 2.24 9.53 -4.96
C LEU A 14 0.85 8.88 -4.91
N ILE A 15 0.23 8.84 -3.73
CA ILE A 15 -1.14 8.33 -3.58
C ILE A 15 -2.14 9.21 -4.33
N ALA A 16 -1.95 10.54 -4.29
CA ALA A 16 -2.79 11.46 -5.06
C ALA A 16 -2.68 11.25 -6.58
N GLU A 17 -1.50 10.87 -7.07
CA GLU A 17 -1.33 10.47 -8.47
C GLU A 17 -2.07 9.17 -8.79
N GLU A 18 -1.97 8.14 -7.92
CA GLU A 18 -2.71 6.89 -8.06
C GLU A 18 -4.24 7.13 -8.03
N ALA A 19 -4.73 8.00 -7.14
CA ALA A 19 -6.14 8.37 -7.08
C ALA A 19 -6.63 9.02 -8.39
N ARG A 20 -5.85 9.97 -8.96
CA ARG A 20 -6.20 10.58 -10.24
C ARG A 20 -6.21 9.57 -11.39
N LYS A 21 -5.27 8.62 -11.41
CA LYS A 21 -5.25 7.53 -12.39
C LYS A 21 -6.46 6.61 -12.27
N ALA A 22 -6.98 6.43 -11.05
CA ALA A 22 -8.21 5.68 -10.80
C ALA A 22 -9.49 6.45 -11.19
N GLY A 23 -9.38 7.69 -11.68
CA GLY A 23 -10.50 8.53 -12.06
C GLY A 23 -11.06 9.40 -10.92
N ALA A 24 -10.26 9.63 -9.87
CA ALA A 24 -10.66 10.48 -8.75
C ALA A 24 -10.69 11.97 -9.14
N GLU A 25 -11.67 12.65 -8.58
CA GLU A 25 -11.83 14.11 -8.65
C GLU A 25 -11.49 14.75 -7.29
N ARG A 26 -11.27 16.08 -7.26
CA ARG A 26 -11.03 16.87 -6.04
C ARG A 26 -10.03 16.26 -5.08
N VAL A 27 -8.93 15.75 -5.61
CA VAL A 27 -7.88 15.08 -4.85
C VAL A 27 -7.12 16.07 -3.97
N ARG A 28 -7.12 15.85 -2.64
CA ARG A 28 -6.47 16.67 -1.62
C ARG A 28 -5.55 15.85 -0.74
N VAL A 29 -4.27 16.20 -0.72
CA VAL A 29 -3.28 15.60 0.20
C VAL A 29 -3.45 16.18 1.60
N THR A 30 -3.44 15.31 2.61
CA THR A 30 -3.46 15.64 4.04
C THR A 30 -2.26 15.01 4.75
N PRO A 31 -1.95 15.38 6.00
CA PRO A 31 -0.82 14.77 6.73
C PRO A 31 -0.92 13.25 6.91
N SER A 32 -2.14 12.70 6.99
CA SER A 32 -2.42 11.28 7.25
C SER A 32 -2.83 10.47 6.02
N GLY A 33 -3.06 11.12 4.87
CA GLY A 33 -3.55 10.45 3.68
C GLY A 33 -3.97 11.38 2.56
N VAL A 34 -4.89 10.90 1.75
CA VAL A 34 -5.43 11.63 0.60
C VAL A 34 -6.95 11.52 0.58
N ASP A 35 -7.64 12.64 0.67
CA ASP A 35 -9.07 12.73 0.38
C ASP A 35 -9.29 12.86 -1.12
N PHE A 36 -10.31 12.19 -1.64
CA PHE A 36 -10.76 12.38 -3.02
C PHE A 36 -12.23 12.04 -3.22
N GLU A 37 -12.81 12.53 -4.29
CA GLU A 37 -14.16 12.19 -4.72
C GLU A 37 -14.13 11.26 -5.94
N GLY A 38 -15.14 10.40 -6.08
CA GLY A 38 -15.27 9.51 -7.22
C GLY A 38 -16.52 8.63 -7.17
N SER A 39 -16.69 7.81 -8.20
CA SER A 39 -17.73 6.76 -8.26
C SER A 39 -17.33 5.53 -7.44
N LEU A 40 -18.22 4.54 -7.34
CA LEU A 40 -17.86 3.22 -6.78
C LEU A 40 -16.73 2.57 -7.60
N GLU A 41 -16.80 2.65 -8.93
CA GLU A 41 -15.76 2.13 -9.81
C GLU A 41 -14.39 2.79 -9.55
N THR A 42 -14.37 4.11 -9.26
CA THR A 42 -13.15 4.80 -8.82
C THR A 42 -12.57 4.18 -7.54
N GLY A 43 -13.43 3.87 -6.55
CA GLY A 43 -13.03 3.20 -5.32
C GLY A 43 -12.50 1.78 -5.56
N TYR A 44 -13.17 1.00 -6.41
CA TYR A 44 -12.75 -0.36 -6.79
C TYR A 44 -11.40 -0.33 -7.49
N ARG A 45 -11.26 0.53 -8.51
CA ARG A 45 -10.02 0.71 -9.27
C ARG A 45 -8.87 1.13 -8.36
N PHE A 46 -9.10 2.09 -7.48
CA PHE A 46 -8.07 2.51 -6.53
C PHE A 46 -7.64 1.35 -5.62
N CYS A 47 -8.56 0.60 -5.01
CA CYS A 47 -8.22 -0.58 -4.19
C CYS A 47 -7.44 -1.64 -4.96
N PHE A 48 -7.81 -1.86 -6.22
CA PHE A 48 -7.22 -2.90 -7.07
C PHE A 48 -5.83 -2.53 -7.58
N GLU A 49 -5.59 -1.23 -7.85
CA GLU A 49 -4.38 -0.76 -8.53
C GLU A 49 -3.35 -0.06 -7.62
N THR A 50 -3.77 0.44 -6.43
CA THR A 50 -2.83 1.18 -5.57
C THR A 50 -1.65 0.33 -5.13
N ARG A 51 -0.46 0.89 -5.24
CA ARG A 51 0.80 0.27 -4.79
C ARG A 51 1.27 0.83 -3.46
N ILE A 52 0.79 2.03 -3.09
CA ILE A 52 1.36 2.83 -2.00
C ILE A 52 0.40 2.95 -0.83
N SER A 53 -0.91 3.15 -1.07
CA SER A 53 -1.87 3.22 0.02
C SER A 53 -2.03 1.88 0.73
N SER A 54 -2.19 1.92 2.04
CA SER A 54 -2.44 0.73 2.85
C SER A 54 -3.92 0.44 3.07
N ARG A 55 -4.79 1.48 3.00
CA ARG A 55 -6.24 1.35 3.14
C ARG A 55 -6.96 2.40 2.33
N LEU A 56 -8.17 2.02 1.87
CA LEU A 56 -9.16 2.95 1.34
C LEU A 56 -10.41 2.90 2.24
N LEU A 57 -10.83 4.05 2.70
CA LEU A 57 -12.02 4.26 3.52
C LEU A 57 -13.04 5.05 2.70
N MET A 58 -14.27 4.55 2.58
CA MET A 58 -15.39 5.29 1.97
C MET A 58 -16.13 6.04 3.06
N GLY A 59 -16.26 7.36 2.92
CA GLY A 59 -17.00 8.23 3.83
C GLY A 59 -18.50 7.97 3.76
N LEU A 60 -19.12 7.76 4.91
CA LEU A 60 -20.56 7.56 5.05
C LEU A 60 -21.23 8.83 5.59
N PHE A 61 -20.78 9.29 6.75
CA PHE A 61 -21.40 10.37 7.51
C PHE A 61 -20.35 11.27 8.15
N VAL A 62 -20.72 12.53 8.41
CA VAL A 62 -19.92 13.51 9.16
C VAL A 62 -20.85 14.26 10.09
N ASP A 63 -20.41 14.47 11.34
CA ASP A 63 -21.07 15.33 12.33
C ASP A 63 -19.99 16.17 13.02
N ASP A 64 -20.19 17.48 13.09
CA ASP A 64 -19.17 18.44 13.55
C ASP A 64 -19.34 18.85 15.02
N ASP A 65 -20.47 18.51 15.68
CA ASP A 65 -20.87 19.07 16.97
C ASP A 65 -20.92 18.05 18.13
N ILE A 66 -20.19 16.91 18.03
CA ILE A 66 -20.18 15.88 19.07
C ILE A 66 -19.16 16.24 20.16
N ILE A 67 -19.63 16.40 21.40
CA ILE A 67 -18.80 16.84 22.54
C ILE A 67 -18.74 15.85 23.72
N SER A 68 -19.46 14.73 23.63
CA SER A 68 -19.47 13.70 24.68
C SER A 68 -19.52 12.28 24.08
N ASP A 69 -19.10 11.30 24.87
CA ASP A 69 -19.16 9.88 24.52
C ASP A 69 -20.61 9.38 24.36
N LYS A 70 -21.56 9.96 25.12
CA LYS A 70 -22.98 9.65 24.99
C LYS A 70 -23.56 10.20 23.68
N GLU A 71 -23.22 11.42 23.31
CA GLU A 71 -23.61 12.01 22.03
C GLU A 71 -23.03 11.20 20.84
N LEU A 72 -21.79 10.73 20.94
CA LEU A 72 -21.17 9.86 19.93
C LEU A 72 -21.97 8.57 19.72
N GLU A 73 -22.40 7.92 20.83
CA GLU A 73 -23.21 6.71 20.78
C GLU A 73 -24.59 6.99 20.18
N ASP A 74 -25.27 8.06 20.65
CA ASP A 74 -26.60 8.45 20.21
C ASP A 74 -26.62 8.88 18.73
N ALA A 75 -25.68 9.74 18.32
CA ALA A 75 -25.51 10.14 16.91
C ALA A 75 -25.28 8.92 16.03
N THR A 76 -24.40 7.98 16.46
CA THR A 76 -24.15 6.74 15.73
C THR A 76 -25.43 5.90 15.58
N ALA A 77 -26.26 5.80 16.63
CA ALA A 77 -27.52 5.05 16.59
C ALA A 77 -28.60 5.69 15.69
N MET A 78 -28.48 6.98 15.39
CA MET A 78 -29.42 7.67 14.47
C MET A 78 -29.09 7.43 12.99
N LEU A 79 -27.88 6.96 12.65
CA LEU A 79 -27.47 6.71 11.28
C LEU A 79 -28.14 5.45 10.70
N PRO A 80 -28.43 5.41 9.38
CA PRO A 80 -29.16 4.31 8.75
C PRO A 80 -28.26 3.10 8.44
N TRP A 81 -27.71 2.46 9.48
CA TRP A 81 -26.78 1.33 9.33
C TRP A 81 -27.41 0.13 8.63
N GLU A 82 -28.74 -0.02 8.68
CA GLU A 82 -29.49 -1.05 7.96
C GLU A 82 -29.34 -1.01 6.43
N GLU A 83 -28.84 0.11 5.88
CA GLU A 83 -28.52 0.23 4.46
C GLU A 83 -27.20 -0.42 4.09
N TYR A 84 -26.34 -0.73 5.07
CA TYR A 84 -24.99 -1.24 4.87
C TYR A 84 -24.77 -2.62 5.47
N ILE A 85 -25.42 -2.92 6.59
CA ILE A 85 -25.23 -4.16 7.34
C ILE A 85 -26.56 -4.68 7.90
N ASP A 86 -26.72 -5.99 7.89
CA ASP A 86 -27.84 -6.72 8.52
C ASP A 86 -27.32 -7.65 9.64
N PRO A 87 -28.21 -8.25 10.47
CA PRO A 87 -27.81 -9.11 11.58
C PRO A 87 -27.06 -10.39 11.20
N THR A 88 -27.11 -10.81 9.94
CA THR A 88 -26.41 -12.03 9.46
C THR A 88 -24.91 -11.81 9.23
N LYS A 89 -24.49 -10.55 9.15
CA LYS A 89 -23.11 -10.15 8.91
C LYS A 89 -22.34 -9.95 10.21
N THR A 90 -21.04 -10.11 10.13
CA THR A 90 -20.13 -9.82 11.25
C THR A 90 -19.60 -8.39 11.16
N LEU A 91 -19.48 -7.73 12.32
CA LEU A 91 -19.08 -6.32 12.45
C LEU A 91 -17.79 -6.17 13.22
N LYS A 92 -16.93 -5.31 12.71
CA LYS A 92 -15.78 -4.73 13.44
C LYS A 92 -15.88 -3.22 13.43
N VAL A 93 -15.53 -2.59 14.54
CA VAL A 93 -15.38 -1.14 14.63
C VAL A 93 -13.94 -0.79 15.05
N THR A 94 -13.36 0.18 14.38
CA THR A 94 -12.08 0.78 14.71
C THR A 94 -12.23 2.28 14.87
N CYS A 95 -11.40 2.90 15.70
CA CYS A 95 -11.46 4.34 15.97
C CYS A 95 -10.06 4.93 16.00
N THR A 96 -9.93 6.13 15.45
CA THR A 96 -8.76 7.00 15.64
C THR A 96 -9.20 8.34 16.20
N THR A 97 -8.40 8.92 17.10
CA THR A 97 -8.72 10.20 17.73
C THR A 97 -7.55 11.17 17.57
N GLN A 98 -7.87 12.44 17.29
CA GLN A 98 -6.93 13.53 17.22
C GLN A 98 -7.50 14.73 17.99
N ASN A 99 -6.78 15.24 18.97
CA ASN A 99 -7.18 16.39 19.80
C ASN A 99 -8.58 16.27 20.45
N CYS A 100 -9.13 15.06 20.56
CA CYS A 100 -10.43 14.81 21.16
C CYS A 100 -10.33 14.81 22.68
N ARG A 101 -11.21 15.54 23.36
CA ARG A 101 -11.21 15.68 24.83
C ARG A 101 -12.10 14.66 25.54
N TYR A 102 -13.15 14.18 24.88
CA TYR A 102 -14.13 13.27 25.46
C TYR A 102 -13.87 11.79 25.17
N ILE A 103 -13.04 11.48 24.15
CA ILE A 103 -12.54 10.13 23.85
C ILE A 103 -11.01 10.16 23.88
N THR A 104 -10.42 9.74 25.00
CA THR A 104 -8.96 9.69 25.19
C THR A 104 -8.35 8.35 24.82
N ASN A 105 -9.17 7.31 24.62
CA ASN A 105 -8.78 5.96 24.25
C ASN A 105 -9.56 5.52 23.00
N SER A 106 -8.85 5.24 21.91
CA SER A 106 -9.45 4.81 20.63
C SER A 106 -10.26 3.51 20.75
N HIS A 107 -9.83 2.57 21.61
CA HIS A 107 -10.60 1.36 21.86
C HIS A 107 -11.96 1.66 22.51
N TYR A 108 -11.99 2.59 23.47
CA TYR A 108 -13.25 3.04 24.09
C TYR A 108 -14.17 3.74 23.07
N GLY A 109 -13.60 4.61 22.21
CA GLY A 109 -14.34 5.23 21.12
C GLY A 109 -14.97 4.19 20.16
N ALA A 110 -14.20 3.16 19.80
CA ALA A 110 -14.71 2.07 18.97
C ALA A 110 -15.85 1.30 19.65
N LEU A 111 -15.82 1.10 20.97
CA LEU A 111 -16.91 0.46 21.72
C LEU A 111 -18.18 1.31 21.68
N LYS A 112 -18.08 2.63 21.87
CA LYS A 112 -19.24 3.54 21.82
C LYS A 112 -19.92 3.53 20.47
N VAL A 113 -19.13 3.61 19.39
CA VAL A 113 -19.64 3.52 18.02
C VAL A 113 -20.26 2.15 17.75
N LYS A 114 -19.61 1.06 18.17
CA LYS A 114 -20.15 -0.29 18.08
C LYS A 114 -21.53 -0.41 18.78
N ASP A 115 -21.65 0.15 19.99
CA ASP A 115 -22.90 0.11 20.76
C ASP A 115 -24.01 0.87 20.03
N GLY A 116 -23.75 2.03 19.45
CA GLY A 116 -24.69 2.78 18.62
C GLY A 116 -25.13 2.01 17.37
N ILE A 117 -24.20 1.39 16.65
CA ILE A 117 -24.53 0.56 15.46
C ILE A 117 -25.43 -0.63 15.87
N VAL A 118 -25.03 -1.36 16.91
CA VAL A 118 -25.77 -2.52 17.40
C VAL A 118 -27.19 -2.13 17.84
N GLU A 119 -27.34 -1.01 18.55
CA GLU A 119 -28.64 -0.52 18.97
C GLU A 119 -29.53 -0.18 17.77
N ARG A 120 -29.01 0.49 16.74
CA ARG A 120 -29.77 0.77 15.51
C ARG A 120 -30.23 -0.50 14.82
N ILE A 121 -29.37 -1.48 14.66
CA ILE A 121 -29.72 -2.74 14.00
C ILE A 121 -30.78 -3.50 14.82
N ARG A 122 -30.64 -3.56 16.14
CA ARG A 122 -31.66 -4.17 17.02
C ARG A 122 -33.03 -3.54 16.85
N GLN A 123 -33.10 -2.22 16.77
CA GLN A 123 -34.34 -1.49 16.56
C GLN A 123 -34.99 -1.81 15.20
N LYS A 124 -34.21 -2.00 14.16
CA LYS A 124 -34.67 -2.27 12.79
C LYS A 124 -35.01 -3.74 12.53
N PHE A 125 -34.37 -4.66 13.21
CA PHE A 125 -34.47 -6.11 12.98
C PHE A 125 -35.01 -6.86 14.20
N ASN A 126 -36.05 -6.33 14.84
CA ASN A 126 -36.82 -6.99 15.91
C ASN A 126 -35.95 -7.54 17.07
N GLY A 127 -34.87 -6.88 17.42
CA GLY A 127 -33.95 -7.27 18.51
C GLY A 127 -32.76 -8.11 18.08
N GLU A 128 -32.68 -8.53 16.81
CA GLU A 128 -31.48 -9.17 16.26
C GLU A 128 -30.32 -8.19 16.14
N ARG A 129 -29.10 -8.70 16.22
CA ARG A 129 -27.87 -7.88 16.16
C ARG A 129 -26.76 -8.57 15.37
N PRO A 130 -25.85 -7.82 14.76
CA PRO A 130 -24.68 -8.39 14.10
C PRO A 130 -23.74 -9.04 15.14
N TYR A 131 -23.06 -10.09 14.75
CA TYR A 131 -22.00 -10.70 15.53
C TYR A 131 -20.72 -9.87 15.43
N ILE A 132 -19.98 -9.74 16.54
CA ILE A 132 -18.71 -9.00 16.54
C ILE A 132 -17.57 -9.96 16.22
N GLU A 133 -16.83 -9.68 15.13
CA GLU A 133 -15.67 -10.43 14.67
C GLU A 133 -14.48 -9.49 14.47
N ILE A 134 -13.33 -9.82 15.09
CA ILE A 134 -12.15 -8.94 15.10
C ILE A 134 -11.18 -9.28 13.98
N HIS A 135 -11.07 -10.56 13.61
CA HIS A 135 -10.04 -11.03 12.69
C HIS A 135 -10.48 -10.97 11.22
N GLU A 136 -11.62 -11.58 10.91
CA GLU A 136 -12.16 -11.67 9.55
C GLU A 136 -13.63 -11.18 9.50
N PRO A 137 -13.90 -9.91 9.78
CA PRO A 137 -15.26 -9.36 9.75
C PRO A 137 -15.75 -9.20 8.30
N ASP A 138 -17.05 -9.38 8.08
CA ASP A 138 -17.69 -9.05 6.81
C ASP A 138 -17.74 -7.55 6.57
N PHE A 139 -17.92 -6.77 7.66
CA PHE A 139 -18.08 -5.32 7.60
C PHE A 139 -17.22 -4.62 8.66
N THR A 140 -16.42 -3.67 8.23
CA THR A 140 -15.59 -2.87 9.16
C THR A 140 -15.96 -1.40 9.04
N VAL A 141 -16.38 -0.82 10.16
CA VAL A 141 -16.54 0.64 10.31
C VAL A 141 -15.28 1.21 10.92
N HIS A 142 -14.73 2.25 10.28
CA HIS A 142 -13.69 3.09 10.84
C HIS A 142 -14.25 4.45 11.22
N VAL A 143 -13.98 4.92 12.44
CA VAL A 143 -14.37 6.25 12.89
C VAL A 143 -13.15 7.09 13.17
N HIS A 144 -13.13 8.29 12.63
CA HIS A 144 -12.12 9.29 12.93
C HIS A 144 -12.76 10.45 13.70
N ILE A 145 -12.21 10.77 14.86
CA ILE A 145 -12.68 11.85 15.72
C ILE A 145 -11.58 12.90 15.81
N GLU A 146 -11.83 14.09 15.29
CA GLU A 146 -10.93 15.24 15.38
C GLU A 146 -11.63 16.39 16.11
N GLU A 147 -11.18 16.68 17.33
CA GLU A 147 -11.83 17.64 18.24
C GLU A 147 -13.31 17.24 18.50
N THR A 148 -14.29 17.92 17.88
CA THR A 148 -15.72 17.66 17.95
C THR A 148 -16.28 17.03 16.67
N THR A 149 -15.50 17.01 15.59
CA THR A 149 -15.90 16.43 14.31
C THR A 149 -15.72 14.92 14.34
N VAL A 150 -16.76 14.20 13.98
CA VAL A 150 -16.77 12.74 13.85
C VAL A 150 -17.06 12.38 12.40
N LYS A 151 -16.23 11.49 11.84
CA LYS A 151 -16.39 10.95 10.49
C LYS A 151 -16.50 9.44 10.55
N TRP A 152 -17.57 8.90 10.01
CA TRP A 152 -17.78 7.46 9.89
C TRP A 152 -17.47 7.00 8.48
N TYR A 153 -16.70 5.93 8.39
CA TYR A 153 -16.25 5.33 7.13
C TYR A 153 -16.52 3.84 7.12
N VAL A 154 -16.69 3.30 5.93
CA VAL A 154 -16.57 1.86 5.65
C VAL A 154 -15.17 1.56 5.12
N ASP A 155 -14.53 0.52 5.62
CA ASP A 155 -13.25 0.04 5.10
C ASP A 155 -13.47 -0.76 3.81
N PHE A 156 -13.07 -0.17 2.66
CA PHE A 156 -13.15 -0.79 1.34
C PHE A 156 -12.06 -1.85 1.12
N SER A 157 -10.95 -1.75 1.84
CA SER A 157 -9.75 -2.56 1.62
C SER A 157 -9.73 -3.87 2.40
N GLY A 158 -10.29 -3.91 3.60
CA GLY A 158 -10.25 -5.07 4.51
C GLY A 158 -8.83 -5.40 4.96
N GLU A 159 -8.14 -6.29 4.27
CA GLU A 159 -6.71 -6.50 4.48
C GLU A 159 -5.90 -5.30 3.99
N ASN A 160 -4.75 -5.10 4.61
CA ASN A 160 -3.84 -4.04 4.20
C ASN A 160 -3.45 -4.23 2.72
N LEU A 161 -3.74 -3.22 1.88
CA LEU A 161 -3.48 -3.25 0.43
C LEU A 161 -1.99 -3.45 0.09
N SER A 162 -1.09 -3.10 1.03
CA SER A 162 0.34 -3.35 0.85
C SER A 162 0.73 -4.82 0.91
N MET A 163 -0.11 -5.70 1.45
CA MET A 163 0.15 -7.13 1.55
C MET A 163 -0.20 -7.82 0.24
N ARG A 164 0.75 -7.94 -0.70
CA ARG A 164 0.54 -8.56 -2.02
C ARG A 164 0.45 -10.09 -1.97
N GLY A 165 0.88 -10.72 -0.87
CA GLY A 165 0.83 -12.17 -0.70
C GLY A 165 1.98 -12.97 -1.34
N TYR A 166 2.94 -12.35 -1.99
CA TYR A 166 4.09 -13.05 -2.57
C TYR A 166 5.21 -13.33 -1.53
N ARG A 167 5.19 -12.67 -0.38
CA ARG A 167 6.17 -12.95 0.69
C ARG A 167 5.94 -14.30 1.35
N GLY A 168 7.02 -14.91 1.84
CA GLY A 168 6.96 -16.03 2.76
C GLY A 168 6.73 -15.57 4.21
N GLU A 169 6.50 -16.51 5.11
CA GLU A 169 6.29 -16.25 6.56
C GLU A 169 7.56 -15.78 7.32
N GLN A 170 8.60 -15.36 6.63
CA GLN A 170 9.87 -14.99 7.28
C GLN A 170 9.81 -13.61 7.91
N THR A 171 10.24 -13.54 9.14
CA THR A 171 9.83 -12.67 10.22
C THR A 171 10.76 -11.50 10.56
N GLU A 172 11.82 -11.22 9.84
CA GLU A 172 12.68 -10.09 10.18
C GLU A 172 12.37 -8.84 9.37
N ALA A 173 12.59 -7.66 9.98
CA ALA A 173 12.25 -6.31 9.50
C ALA A 173 12.63 -6.06 8.02
N LEU A 174 11.80 -6.58 7.12
CA LEU A 174 11.96 -6.42 5.68
C LEU A 174 11.28 -5.13 5.23
N LEU A 175 11.82 -4.50 4.20
CA LEU A 175 11.17 -3.37 3.55
C LEU A 175 9.74 -3.76 3.12
N LYS A 176 8.73 -3.01 3.55
CA LYS A 176 7.34 -3.28 3.16
C LYS A 176 7.11 -2.96 1.70
N GLU A 177 6.20 -3.68 1.04
CA GLU A 177 5.94 -3.59 -0.40
C GLU A 177 5.57 -2.16 -0.85
N HIS A 178 4.71 -1.48 -0.09
CA HIS A 178 4.33 -0.10 -0.40
C HIS A 178 5.48 0.89 -0.24
N LEU A 179 6.45 0.63 0.66
CA LEU A 179 7.65 1.46 0.81
C LEU A 179 8.61 1.23 -0.37
N ALA A 180 8.77 -0.01 -0.82
CA ALA A 180 9.53 -0.33 -2.03
C ALA A 180 8.89 0.34 -3.25
N ALA A 181 7.56 0.22 -3.40
CA ALA A 181 6.82 0.88 -4.47
C ALA A 181 6.97 2.41 -4.43
N ALA A 182 6.94 3.02 -3.24
CA ALA A 182 7.16 4.46 -3.08
C ALA A 182 8.60 4.87 -3.41
N LEU A 183 9.59 4.08 -3.02
CA LEU A 183 10.99 4.31 -3.37
C LEU A 183 11.21 4.28 -4.89
N ILE A 184 10.67 3.27 -5.58
CA ILE A 184 10.67 3.20 -7.03
C ILE A 184 9.90 4.39 -7.63
N GLY A 185 8.77 4.75 -7.05
CA GLY A 185 7.95 5.90 -7.45
C GLY A 185 8.69 7.24 -7.40
N ARG A 186 9.74 7.36 -6.57
CA ARG A 186 10.62 8.53 -6.46
C ARG A 186 11.82 8.50 -7.40
N SER A 187 12.09 7.36 -8.05
CA SER A 187 13.23 7.19 -8.95
C SER A 187 12.94 7.71 -10.36
N GLU A 188 13.98 8.06 -11.09
CA GLU A 188 13.88 8.40 -12.53
C GLU A 188 13.41 7.20 -13.37
N TRP A 189 13.63 5.96 -12.90
CA TRP A 189 13.18 4.76 -13.58
C TRP A 189 11.66 4.74 -13.80
N ARG A 190 10.88 5.26 -12.85
CA ARG A 190 9.41 5.31 -12.98
C ARG A 190 8.95 6.03 -14.25
N LYS A 191 9.65 7.09 -14.69
CA LYS A 191 9.30 7.82 -15.91
C LYS A 191 9.36 6.90 -17.12
N SER A 192 10.43 6.13 -17.24
CA SER A 192 10.61 5.18 -18.35
C SER A 192 9.53 4.10 -18.40
N VAL A 193 9.05 3.65 -17.22
CA VAL A 193 7.92 2.70 -17.14
C VAL A 193 6.62 3.35 -17.59
N ASN A 194 6.35 4.57 -17.16
CA ASN A 194 5.15 5.32 -17.57
C ASN A 194 5.14 5.60 -19.08
N ASP A 195 6.31 5.82 -19.69
CA ASP A 195 6.48 6.03 -21.13
C ASP A 195 6.41 4.72 -21.94
N GLY A 196 6.23 3.57 -21.26
CA GLY A 196 6.15 2.24 -21.88
C GLY A 196 7.49 1.65 -22.33
N THR A 197 8.61 2.31 -22.03
CA THR A 197 9.98 1.91 -22.40
C THR A 197 10.88 1.79 -21.17
N PRO A 198 10.64 0.80 -20.26
CA PRO A 198 11.38 0.70 -19.02
C PRO A 198 12.88 0.57 -19.26
N LEU A 199 13.66 1.45 -18.66
CA LEU A 199 15.12 1.33 -18.64
C LEU A 199 15.53 0.08 -17.83
N PRO A 200 16.71 -0.51 -18.10
CA PRO A 200 17.26 -1.53 -17.24
C PRO A 200 17.30 -1.09 -15.77
N PHE A 201 16.88 -1.98 -14.88
CA PHE A 201 16.77 -1.74 -13.45
C PHE A 201 17.73 -2.63 -12.67
N TYR A 202 18.34 -2.12 -11.61
CA TYR A 202 19.23 -2.91 -10.77
C TYR A 202 19.02 -2.65 -9.28
N ASP A 203 18.80 -3.73 -8.53
CA ASP A 203 18.82 -3.75 -7.07
C ASP A 203 20.02 -4.56 -6.57
N PRO A 204 21.16 -3.90 -6.22
CA PRO A 204 22.39 -4.58 -5.81
C PRO A 204 22.42 -5.08 -4.36
N PHE A 205 21.42 -4.75 -3.54
CA PHE A 205 21.25 -5.21 -2.17
C PHE A 205 19.85 -5.78 -2.00
N CYS A 206 19.47 -6.75 -2.87
CA CYS A 206 18.07 -7.14 -3.04
C CYS A 206 17.44 -7.82 -1.81
N GLY A 207 18.23 -8.36 -0.91
CA GLY A 207 17.70 -9.02 0.28
C GLY A 207 16.62 -10.06 -0.06
N SER A 208 15.41 -9.85 0.44
CA SER A 208 14.23 -10.68 0.14
C SER A 208 13.59 -10.40 -1.24
N GLY A 209 14.14 -9.48 -2.03
CA GLY A 209 13.68 -9.16 -3.37
C GLY A 209 12.53 -8.17 -3.48
N THR A 210 12.12 -7.51 -2.42
CA THR A 210 10.93 -6.66 -2.43
C THR A 210 11.00 -5.57 -3.50
N ILE A 211 12.12 -4.85 -3.60
CA ILE A 211 12.30 -3.78 -4.60
C ILE A 211 12.30 -4.36 -6.02
N ALA A 212 13.05 -5.43 -6.27
CA ALA A 212 13.12 -6.05 -7.59
C ALA A 212 11.77 -6.62 -8.05
N VAL A 213 11.00 -7.24 -7.13
CA VAL A 213 9.66 -7.78 -7.42
C VAL A 213 8.67 -6.64 -7.68
N GLU A 214 8.64 -5.57 -6.87
CA GLU A 214 7.77 -4.41 -7.11
C GLU A 214 8.14 -3.72 -8.44
N ALA A 215 9.42 -3.62 -8.79
CA ALA A 215 9.85 -3.11 -10.09
C ALA A 215 9.32 -3.97 -11.24
N ALA A 216 9.42 -5.30 -11.13
CA ALA A 216 8.90 -6.22 -12.15
C ALA A 216 7.37 -6.14 -12.28
N LEU A 217 6.63 -6.04 -11.16
CA LEU A 217 5.18 -5.81 -11.18
C LEU A 217 4.81 -4.47 -11.82
N MET A 218 5.62 -3.42 -11.65
CA MET A 218 5.41 -2.14 -12.34
C MET A 218 5.75 -2.23 -13.83
N ALA A 219 6.87 -2.85 -14.20
CA ALA A 219 7.27 -2.99 -15.59
C ALA A 219 6.28 -3.82 -16.41
N THR A 220 5.71 -4.88 -15.82
CA THR A 220 4.68 -5.73 -16.44
C THR A 220 3.27 -5.16 -16.33
N ASP A 221 3.10 -3.95 -15.79
CA ASP A 221 1.80 -3.32 -15.47
C ASP A 221 0.84 -4.25 -14.69
N THR A 222 1.39 -5.10 -13.83
CA THR A 222 0.60 -6.01 -13.01
C THR A 222 0.01 -5.26 -11.83
N ALA A 223 -1.31 -5.07 -11.81
CA ALA A 223 -2.01 -4.46 -10.69
C ALA A 223 -1.86 -5.32 -9.41
N PRO A 224 -1.64 -4.73 -8.22
CA PRO A 224 -1.54 -5.48 -6.96
C PRO A 224 -2.76 -6.36 -6.68
N GLY A 225 -3.95 -5.92 -7.08
CA GLY A 225 -5.21 -6.66 -6.93
C GLY A 225 -5.20 -8.03 -7.62
N LEU A 226 -4.46 -8.21 -8.72
CA LEU A 226 -4.31 -9.50 -9.41
C LEU A 226 -3.60 -10.57 -8.57
N LEU A 227 -2.85 -10.16 -7.54
CA LEU A 227 -2.16 -11.08 -6.60
C LEU A 227 -2.99 -11.37 -5.35
N ARG A 228 -4.08 -10.62 -5.14
CA ARG A 228 -4.92 -10.75 -3.96
C ARG A 228 -5.73 -12.04 -4.01
N LYS A 229 -5.78 -12.76 -2.88
CA LYS A 229 -6.51 -14.04 -2.77
C LYS A 229 -7.88 -13.92 -2.12
N LYS A 230 -8.06 -12.90 -1.27
CA LYS A 230 -9.32 -12.69 -0.56
C LYS A 230 -10.17 -11.63 -1.24
N PRO A 231 -11.50 -11.77 -1.25
CA PRO A 231 -12.39 -10.74 -1.78
C PRO A 231 -12.21 -9.42 -1.02
N TYR A 232 -12.62 -8.34 -1.63
CA TYR A 232 -12.68 -7.05 -0.97
C TYR A 232 -13.97 -6.91 -0.16
N PRO A 233 -13.98 -6.23 1.00
CA PRO A 233 -15.19 -6.01 1.78
C PRO A 233 -16.31 -5.31 0.98
N PHE A 234 -15.96 -4.44 0.05
CA PHE A 234 -16.96 -3.76 -0.79
C PHE A 234 -17.78 -4.72 -1.66
N GLU A 235 -17.30 -5.94 -1.95
CA GLU A 235 -18.04 -6.97 -2.69
C GLU A 235 -19.26 -7.51 -1.89
N SER A 236 -19.25 -7.29 -0.57
CA SER A 236 -20.36 -7.68 0.32
C SER A 236 -21.36 -6.54 0.57
N LEU A 237 -21.11 -5.33 0.06
CA LEU A 237 -22.01 -4.19 0.24
C LEU A 237 -23.27 -4.32 -0.63
N PRO A 238 -24.46 -3.88 -0.15
CA PRO A 238 -25.70 -3.96 -0.92
C PRO A 238 -25.67 -3.22 -2.26
N ASN A 239 -24.84 -2.17 -2.36
CA ASN A 239 -24.68 -1.36 -3.57
C ASN A 239 -23.46 -1.77 -4.42
N PHE A 240 -22.91 -2.98 -4.23
CA PHE A 240 -21.81 -3.47 -5.02
C PHE A 240 -22.19 -3.62 -6.49
N ASP A 241 -21.46 -2.92 -7.35
CA ASP A 241 -21.58 -3.02 -8.80
C ASP A 241 -20.55 -4.01 -9.36
N LYS A 242 -21.00 -5.26 -9.49
CA LYS A 242 -20.15 -6.35 -9.98
C LYS A 242 -19.64 -6.09 -11.41
N GLU A 243 -20.48 -5.54 -12.29
CA GLU A 243 -20.08 -5.28 -13.69
C GLU A 243 -18.99 -4.21 -13.77
N ALA A 244 -19.09 -3.16 -12.93
CA ALA A 244 -18.05 -2.15 -12.83
C ALA A 244 -16.73 -2.73 -12.27
N PHE A 245 -16.79 -3.62 -11.30
CA PHE A 245 -15.60 -4.26 -10.77
C PHE A 245 -14.98 -5.25 -11.75
N ASP A 246 -15.78 -6.06 -12.44
CA ASP A 246 -15.30 -6.99 -13.47
C ASP A 246 -14.55 -6.21 -14.58
N ARG A 247 -15.06 -5.05 -15.03
CA ARG A 247 -14.34 -4.18 -15.99
C ARG A 247 -12.97 -3.74 -15.48
N VAL A 248 -12.85 -3.36 -14.20
CA VAL A 248 -11.57 -2.98 -13.59
C VAL A 248 -10.57 -4.12 -13.64
N VAL A 249 -11.03 -5.36 -13.35
CA VAL A 249 -10.18 -6.56 -13.39
C VAL A 249 -9.75 -6.87 -14.82
N GLU A 250 -10.69 -6.91 -15.77
CA GLU A 250 -10.42 -7.21 -17.19
C GLU A 250 -9.43 -6.22 -17.81
N GLU A 251 -9.62 -4.92 -17.56
CA GLU A 251 -8.70 -3.88 -18.02
C GLU A 251 -7.29 -4.04 -17.45
N ALA A 252 -7.16 -4.41 -16.17
CA ALA A 252 -5.87 -4.65 -15.55
C ALA A 252 -5.16 -5.89 -16.13
N GLU A 253 -5.90 -6.97 -16.40
CA GLU A 253 -5.38 -8.17 -17.04
C GLU A 253 -4.92 -7.89 -18.48
N GLU A 254 -5.67 -7.09 -19.23
CA GLU A 254 -5.33 -6.71 -20.59
C GLU A 254 -4.06 -5.84 -20.63
N ARG A 255 -3.96 -4.83 -19.76
CA ARG A 255 -2.76 -3.99 -19.65
C ARG A 255 -1.53 -4.83 -19.27
N ARG A 256 -1.67 -5.79 -18.36
CA ARG A 256 -0.58 -6.71 -18.00
C ARG A 256 -0.14 -7.53 -19.21
N ARG A 257 -1.05 -8.16 -19.95
CA ARG A 257 -0.73 -8.93 -21.16
C ARG A 257 0.02 -8.08 -22.17
N LYS A 258 -0.53 -6.90 -22.48
CA LYS A 258 0.09 -5.97 -23.42
C LYS A 258 1.49 -5.53 -22.98
N ALA A 259 1.68 -5.23 -21.71
CA ALA A 259 2.99 -4.81 -21.18
C ALA A 259 4.03 -5.94 -21.27
N ILE A 260 3.63 -7.19 -21.03
CA ILE A 260 4.50 -8.37 -21.16
C ILE A 260 4.90 -8.61 -22.61
N ASP A 261 3.96 -8.44 -23.55
CA ASP A 261 4.19 -8.72 -24.95
C ASP A 261 5.02 -7.62 -25.66
N GLU A 262 4.85 -6.35 -25.25
CA GLU A 262 5.41 -5.21 -25.99
C GLU A 262 6.65 -4.58 -25.34
N ARG A 263 6.91 -4.78 -24.02
CA ARG A 263 8.00 -4.12 -23.31
C ARG A 263 9.25 -4.98 -23.22
N ASP A 264 10.40 -4.36 -23.45
CA ASP A 264 11.71 -4.96 -23.12
C ASP A 264 11.99 -4.73 -21.63
N ILE A 265 11.79 -5.79 -20.82
CA ILE A 265 11.92 -5.72 -19.36
C ILE A 265 13.21 -6.40 -18.93
N SER A 266 14.13 -5.61 -18.40
CA SER A 266 15.43 -6.06 -17.93
C SER A 266 15.67 -5.61 -16.49
N ILE A 267 15.43 -6.51 -15.51
CA ILE A 267 15.61 -6.27 -14.08
C ILE A 267 16.72 -7.16 -13.56
N TYR A 268 17.65 -6.59 -12.82
CA TYR A 268 18.77 -7.28 -12.19
C TYR A 268 18.64 -7.16 -10.68
N ALA A 269 18.85 -8.26 -9.98
CA ALA A 269 18.83 -8.30 -8.51
C ALA A 269 20.04 -9.09 -8.01
N SER A 270 20.79 -8.55 -7.08
CA SER A 270 21.89 -9.26 -6.47
C SER A 270 21.99 -9.02 -4.97
N ASP A 271 22.59 -9.97 -4.29
CA ASP A 271 22.95 -9.86 -2.88
C ASP A 271 24.22 -10.69 -2.64
N ILE A 272 24.99 -10.32 -1.63
CA ILE A 272 26.17 -11.09 -1.20
C ILE A 272 25.74 -12.44 -0.57
N SER A 273 24.53 -12.51 -0.02
CA SER A 273 23.96 -13.69 0.61
C SER A 273 23.24 -14.56 -0.40
N ARG A 274 23.73 -15.78 -0.61
CA ARG A 274 23.04 -16.81 -1.42
C ARG A 274 21.61 -17.07 -0.92
N THR A 275 21.43 -17.13 0.40
CA THR A 275 20.10 -17.36 1.02
C THR A 275 19.13 -16.22 0.67
N ALA A 276 19.57 -14.97 0.74
CA ALA A 276 18.77 -13.82 0.36
C ALA A 276 18.32 -13.90 -1.12
N VAL A 277 19.23 -14.25 -2.02
CA VAL A 277 18.92 -14.45 -3.44
C VAL A 277 17.90 -15.57 -3.66
N GLU A 278 17.99 -16.69 -2.95
CA GLU A 278 16.98 -17.78 -3.08
C GLU A 278 15.61 -17.35 -2.54
N ILE A 279 15.55 -16.59 -1.45
CA ILE A 279 14.31 -16.00 -0.94
C ILE A 279 13.71 -15.04 -1.97
N SER A 280 14.54 -14.20 -2.57
CA SER A 280 14.15 -13.24 -3.61
C SER A 280 13.55 -13.94 -4.84
N LYS A 281 14.18 -15.04 -5.30
CA LYS A 281 13.66 -15.89 -6.38
C LYS A 281 12.29 -16.50 -6.05
N ALA A 282 12.14 -17.02 -4.81
CA ALA A 282 10.88 -17.60 -4.37
C ALA A 282 9.75 -16.54 -4.32
N ALA A 283 10.06 -15.32 -3.89
CA ALA A 283 9.12 -14.20 -3.91
C ALA A 283 8.71 -13.82 -5.35
N ALA A 284 9.66 -13.73 -6.27
CA ALA A 284 9.42 -13.45 -7.68
C ALA A 284 8.56 -14.53 -8.37
N LEU A 285 8.78 -15.82 -8.05
CA LEU A 285 7.95 -16.93 -8.53
C LEU A 285 6.50 -16.80 -8.04
N LYS A 286 6.30 -16.52 -6.75
CA LYS A 286 4.96 -16.32 -6.17
C LYS A 286 4.25 -15.10 -6.75
N ALA A 287 4.99 -14.04 -7.09
CA ALA A 287 4.47 -12.85 -7.75
C ALA A 287 4.23 -13.04 -9.26
N GLY A 288 4.66 -14.14 -9.86
CA GLY A 288 4.53 -14.40 -11.30
C GLY A 288 5.38 -13.49 -12.17
N VAL A 289 6.54 -13.04 -11.66
CA VAL A 289 7.47 -12.13 -12.37
C VAL A 289 8.92 -12.62 -12.40
N TYR A 290 9.14 -13.90 -12.08
CA TYR A 290 10.47 -14.49 -12.03
C TYR A 290 11.25 -14.36 -13.35
N ASP A 291 10.59 -14.56 -14.48
CA ASP A 291 11.22 -14.56 -15.80
C ASP A 291 11.72 -13.17 -16.24
N PHE A 292 11.30 -12.11 -15.56
CA PHE A 292 11.72 -10.73 -15.84
C PHE A 292 12.90 -10.27 -14.97
N ILE A 293 13.39 -11.12 -14.04
CA ILE A 293 14.43 -10.75 -13.08
C ILE A 293 15.63 -11.69 -13.21
N SER A 294 16.79 -11.11 -13.49
CA SER A 294 18.08 -11.81 -13.48
C SER A 294 18.72 -11.73 -12.10
N PHE A 295 18.84 -12.90 -11.43
CA PHE A 295 19.38 -12.98 -10.07
C PHE A 295 20.86 -13.41 -10.06
N SER A 296 21.68 -12.79 -9.19
CA SER A 296 23.05 -13.18 -8.97
C SER A 296 23.49 -13.08 -7.52
N VAL A 297 24.40 -13.96 -7.09
CA VAL A 297 25.10 -13.83 -5.79
C VAL A 297 26.36 -13.03 -6.03
N GLN A 298 26.43 -11.80 -5.53
CA GLN A 298 27.48 -10.87 -5.85
C GLN A 298 27.73 -9.85 -4.73
N ASP A 299 29.01 -9.55 -4.50
CA ASP A 299 29.43 -8.45 -3.62
C ASP A 299 29.48 -7.16 -4.44
N PHE A 300 28.53 -6.25 -4.21
CA PHE A 300 28.45 -4.97 -4.93
C PHE A 300 29.73 -4.14 -4.82
N THR A 301 30.41 -4.19 -3.68
CA THR A 301 31.64 -3.42 -3.44
C THR A 301 32.84 -3.88 -4.28
N LYS A 302 32.72 -5.03 -4.95
CA LYS A 302 33.74 -5.62 -5.83
C LYS A 302 33.37 -5.64 -7.31
N LEU A 303 32.27 -4.96 -7.66
CA LEU A 303 31.84 -4.88 -9.05
C LEU A 303 32.81 -4.06 -9.87
N GLU A 304 33.26 -4.61 -11.02
CA GLU A 304 34.15 -3.95 -11.97
C GLU A 304 33.40 -3.39 -13.18
N LYS A 305 32.22 -3.91 -13.46
CA LYS A 305 31.35 -3.45 -14.57
C LYS A 305 29.89 -3.61 -14.23
N PRO A 306 29.01 -2.75 -14.75
CA PRO A 306 27.58 -2.90 -14.59
C PRO A 306 27.04 -4.10 -15.41
N PRO A 307 25.83 -4.62 -15.11
CA PRO A 307 25.23 -5.71 -15.87
C PRO A 307 24.95 -5.31 -17.33
N VAL A 308 24.63 -4.04 -17.55
CA VAL A 308 24.39 -3.42 -18.87
C VAL A 308 24.96 -1.99 -18.90
N ALA A 309 25.03 -1.38 -20.10
CA ALA A 309 25.71 -0.10 -20.29
C ALA A 309 25.02 1.09 -19.59
N LYS A 310 23.69 1.09 -19.46
CA LYS A 310 22.90 2.17 -18.85
C LYS A 310 21.66 1.61 -18.17
N GLY A 311 21.24 2.23 -17.09
CA GLY A 311 20.02 1.86 -16.36
C GLY A 311 19.82 2.73 -15.12
N CYS A 312 18.96 2.26 -14.22
CA CYS A 312 18.68 2.89 -12.94
C CYS A 312 18.91 1.91 -11.80
N ILE A 313 19.54 2.38 -10.72
CA ILE A 313 19.67 1.66 -9.46
C ILE A 313 18.59 2.16 -8.50
N VAL A 314 17.84 1.24 -7.90
CA VAL A 314 16.97 1.52 -6.75
C VAL A 314 17.22 0.44 -5.71
N THR A 315 17.63 0.82 -4.50
CA THR A 315 18.10 -0.17 -3.53
C THR A 315 17.97 0.30 -2.08
N ASP A 316 17.95 -0.68 -1.16
CA ASP A 316 17.89 -0.51 0.29
C ASP A 316 19.11 -1.21 0.94
N PRO A 317 20.30 -0.57 0.96
CA PRO A 317 21.49 -1.14 1.59
C PRO A 317 21.26 -1.38 3.10
N PRO A 318 21.97 -2.36 3.72
CA PRO A 318 21.81 -2.63 5.14
C PRO A 318 22.18 -1.43 6.02
N TYR A 319 21.36 -1.20 7.06
CA TYR A 319 21.50 -0.14 8.06
C TYR A 319 21.08 -0.63 9.46
N GLY A 320 21.41 0.16 10.49
CA GLY A 320 20.92 -0.07 11.86
C GLY A 320 21.58 -1.26 12.57
N GLU A 321 20.80 -2.03 13.32
CA GLU A 321 21.26 -3.08 14.25
C GLU A 321 21.93 -4.30 13.57
N ARG A 322 21.88 -4.43 12.26
CA ARG A 322 22.42 -5.57 11.50
C ARG A 322 23.93 -5.50 11.27
N MET A 323 24.55 -4.33 11.49
CA MET A 323 25.99 -4.10 11.30
C MET A 323 26.51 -3.12 12.35
N THR A 324 27.82 -3.17 12.67
CA THR A 324 28.40 -2.12 13.50
C THR A 324 28.42 -0.78 12.75
N VAL A 325 28.35 0.34 13.47
CA VAL A 325 28.38 1.69 12.85
C VAL A 325 29.58 1.88 11.93
N ARG A 326 30.75 1.35 12.32
CA ARG A 326 32.00 1.43 11.52
C ARG A 326 31.91 0.62 10.23
N ASP A 327 31.29 -0.56 10.27
CA ASP A 327 31.10 -1.42 9.09
C ASP A 327 30.10 -0.80 8.12
N ILE A 328 29.06 -0.14 8.63
CA ILE A 328 28.08 0.59 7.82
C ILE A 328 28.76 1.75 7.08
N ASP A 329 29.52 2.59 7.78
CA ASP A 329 30.20 3.73 7.15
C ASP A 329 31.17 3.25 6.04
N SER A 330 31.94 2.20 6.29
CA SER A 330 32.81 1.58 5.29
C SER A 330 32.04 1.01 4.09
N LEU A 331 30.87 0.40 4.31
CA LEU A 331 30.02 -0.10 3.23
C LEU A 331 29.49 1.04 2.35
N TYR A 332 29.00 2.11 2.97
CA TYR A 332 28.48 3.26 2.22
C TYR A 332 29.57 3.98 1.43
N GLU A 333 30.77 4.17 2.01
CA GLU A 333 31.93 4.73 1.28
C GLU A 333 32.28 3.90 0.04
N LYS A 334 32.39 2.57 0.19
CA LYS A 334 32.69 1.67 -0.93
C LYS A 334 31.55 1.68 -1.98
N THR A 335 30.29 1.72 -1.52
CA THR A 335 29.12 1.81 -2.40
C THR A 335 29.17 3.07 -3.25
N VAL A 336 29.48 4.23 -2.66
CA VAL A 336 29.64 5.49 -3.40
C VAL A 336 30.79 5.40 -4.42
N ILE A 337 31.91 4.81 -4.04
CA ILE A 337 33.06 4.62 -4.96
C ILE A 337 32.67 3.76 -6.18
N VAL A 338 31.95 2.66 -5.96
CA VAL A 338 31.46 1.79 -7.06
C VAL A 338 30.46 2.53 -7.94
N LEU A 339 29.50 3.26 -7.35
CA LEU A 339 28.55 4.07 -8.11
C LEU A 339 29.24 5.09 -9.01
N GLN A 340 30.19 5.82 -8.49
CA GLN A 340 30.93 6.85 -9.24
C GLN A 340 31.84 6.29 -10.35
N ASN A 341 32.45 5.14 -10.14
CA ASN A 341 33.45 4.59 -11.07
C ASN A 341 32.86 3.58 -12.04
N VAL A 342 31.95 2.72 -11.58
CA VAL A 342 31.40 1.59 -12.35
C VAL A 342 30.07 1.95 -12.99
N PHE A 343 29.20 2.68 -12.28
CA PHE A 343 27.86 3.04 -12.73
C PHE A 343 27.77 4.49 -13.25
N LYS A 344 28.83 4.96 -13.86
CA LYS A 344 28.84 6.32 -14.41
C LYS A 344 27.74 6.51 -15.46
N GLY A 345 26.86 7.49 -15.22
CA GLY A 345 25.72 7.78 -16.10
C GLY A 345 24.47 6.94 -15.83
N TRP A 346 24.45 6.18 -14.73
CA TRP A 346 23.25 5.59 -14.17
C TRP A 346 22.61 6.53 -13.16
N ASP A 347 21.28 6.52 -13.09
CA ASP A 347 20.56 7.15 -11.99
C ASP A 347 20.51 6.20 -10.80
N ALA A 348 20.68 6.73 -9.58
CA ALA A 348 20.67 5.92 -8.37
C ALA A 348 19.76 6.53 -7.30
N THR A 349 18.79 5.74 -6.82
CA THR A 349 17.91 6.06 -5.70
C THR A 349 18.17 5.08 -4.57
N ILE A 350 18.65 5.57 -3.43
CA ILE A 350 19.10 4.75 -2.31
C ILE A 350 18.32 5.13 -1.06
N LEU A 351 17.70 4.14 -0.40
CA LEU A 351 17.10 4.35 0.91
C LEU A 351 18.22 4.42 1.97
N THR A 352 18.21 5.47 2.79
CA THR A 352 19.23 5.65 3.85
C THR A 352 18.62 6.28 5.09
N VAL A 353 19.14 5.92 6.26
CA VAL A 353 18.79 6.53 7.56
C VAL A 353 19.66 7.74 7.90
N LYS A 354 20.72 8.03 7.15
CA LYS A 354 21.66 9.14 7.41
C LYS A 354 21.56 10.23 6.35
N HIS A 355 21.17 11.44 6.76
CA HIS A 355 21.18 12.67 5.92
C HIS A 355 22.57 13.19 5.51
N ARG A 356 23.67 12.48 5.78
CA ARG A 356 25.04 13.03 5.68
C ARG A 356 25.77 12.79 4.33
N HIS A 357 25.16 12.10 3.38
CA HIS A 357 25.82 11.80 2.10
C HIS A 357 24.95 12.18 0.89
N GLU A 358 24.45 13.42 0.87
CA GLU A 358 24.00 14.03 -0.38
C GLU A 358 25.24 14.41 -1.21
N THR A 359 25.71 13.51 -2.04
CA THR A 359 26.63 13.86 -3.15
C THR A 359 25.78 14.24 -4.35
N ARG A 360 25.88 15.50 -4.75
CA ARG A 360 25.33 16.04 -6.00
C ARG A 360 26.10 15.49 -7.19
#